data_171b5db4d1ef917c3e748f4c682ead74
#
_entry.id   171b5db4d1ef917c3e748f4c682ead74
#
_cell.length_a   1.000
_cell.length_b   1.000
_cell.length_c   1.000
_cell.angle_alpha   90.00
_cell.angle_beta   90.00
_cell.angle_gamma   90.00
#
_symmetry.space_group_name_H-M   'P 1'
#
loop_
_entity.id
_entity.type
_entity.pdbx_description
1 polymer ?
#
loop_
_entity_poly.entity_id
_entity_poly.type
_entity_poly.pdbx_seq_one_letter_code
_entity_poly.pdbx_strand_id
1 'polypeptide(L)'
;MENDAQVNVRVAIVDDHGIVRQGLRALLTRPGINVVGEADSGTSAIALAHKEQPDVMLLDIRMKDMDGLQALPQIKAASPRTSIIMLTTYANPGYLARAISGGAAGYLSKETDPDQIVRAVLAAAAGDDLIDRALLTAALAAAVDHSTPTAEPTELESEPLSERERDVLRLIVEGFANQVIAETLNISLPTVKTHVQHILQKLHVSDRTQAALLALRHGLVDTD
;
A
#
# COMPACT_ATOMS: atom_id res chain seq x y z
N MET A 1 -8.67 -31.39 -16.16
CA MET A 1 -8.50 -30.02 -16.67
C MET A 1 -8.83 -29.10 -15.50
N GLU A 2 -7.79 -28.80 -14.73
CA GLU A 2 -7.91 -27.84 -13.62
C GLU A 2 -8.16 -26.47 -14.24
N ASN A 3 -9.28 -25.91 -13.84
CA ASN A 3 -9.67 -24.54 -14.18
C ASN A 3 -8.79 -23.62 -13.33
N ASP A 4 -7.60 -23.31 -13.82
CA ASP A 4 -6.73 -22.31 -13.24
C ASP A 4 -7.45 -20.97 -13.44
N ALA A 5 -8.22 -20.57 -12.43
CA ALA A 5 -8.88 -19.27 -12.39
C ALA A 5 -7.76 -18.23 -12.36
N GLN A 6 -7.35 -17.80 -13.55
CA GLN A 6 -6.31 -16.79 -13.76
C GLN A 6 -6.73 -15.54 -12.98
N VAL A 7 -6.09 -15.33 -11.83
CA VAL A 7 -6.33 -14.15 -10.98
C VAL A 7 -6.02 -12.92 -11.83
N ASN A 8 -7.06 -12.18 -12.17
CA ASN A 8 -6.96 -11.01 -13.04
C ASN A 8 -6.94 -9.77 -12.14
N VAL A 9 -5.76 -9.25 -11.88
CA VAL A 9 -5.55 -8.07 -11.03
C VAL A 9 -6.16 -6.84 -11.68
N ARG A 10 -7.12 -6.20 -11.01
CA ARG A 10 -7.81 -5.00 -11.47
C ARG A 10 -6.99 -3.77 -11.11
N VAL A 11 -6.51 -3.03 -12.10
CA VAL A 11 -5.61 -1.89 -11.91
C VAL A 11 -6.26 -0.60 -12.40
N ALA A 12 -6.21 0.46 -11.58
CA ALA A 12 -6.51 1.83 -11.99
C ALA A 12 -5.20 2.62 -12.16
N ILE A 13 -5.19 3.55 -13.14
CA ILE A 13 -4.04 4.41 -13.44
C ILE A 13 -4.45 5.86 -13.27
N VAL A 14 -3.69 6.62 -12.47
CA VAL A 14 -3.97 8.03 -12.19
C VAL A 14 -2.72 8.87 -12.39
N ASP A 15 -2.76 9.76 -13.37
CA ASP A 15 -1.68 10.68 -13.72
C ASP A 15 -2.25 11.83 -14.57
N ASP A 16 -1.85 13.07 -14.38
CA ASP A 16 -2.38 14.18 -15.19
C ASP A 16 -1.73 14.27 -16.59
N HIS A 17 -0.62 13.53 -16.81
CA HIS A 17 0.04 13.45 -18.11
C HIS A 17 -0.50 12.28 -18.96
N GLY A 18 -1.21 12.59 -20.04
CA GLY A 18 -1.82 11.57 -20.94
C GLY A 18 -0.82 10.57 -21.52
N ILE A 19 0.39 11.04 -21.85
CA ILE A 19 1.49 10.17 -22.36
C ILE A 19 1.90 9.13 -21.32
N VAL A 20 2.00 9.52 -20.04
CA VAL A 20 2.35 8.60 -18.95
C VAL A 20 1.26 7.56 -18.76
N ARG A 21 -0.02 7.97 -18.73
CA ARG A 21 -1.16 7.04 -18.64
C ARG A 21 -1.16 6.03 -19.79
N GLN A 22 -0.94 6.49 -21.03
CA GLN A 22 -0.87 5.61 -22.19
C GLN A 22 0.29 4.61 -22.08
N GLY A 23 1.46 5.05 -21.63
CA GLY A 23 2.63 4.21 -21.41
C GLY A 23 2.37 3.14 -20.34
N LEU A 24 1.80 3.53 -19.21
CA LEU A 24 1.44 2.62 -18.13
C LEU A 24 0.35 1.63 -18.56
N ARG A 25 -0.66 2.09 -19.30
CA ARG A 25 -1.68 1.20 -19.87
C ARG A 25 -1.05 0.15 -20.80
N ALA A 26 -0.20 0.57 -21.74
CA ALA A 26 0.48 -0.35 -22.65
C ALA A 26 1.34 -1.37 -21.88
N LEU A 27 2.07 -0.91 -20.85
CA LEU A 27 2.88 -1.75 -19.98
C LEU A 27 2.05 -2.80 -19.23
N LEU A 28 0.87 -2.42 -18.74
CA LEU A 28 -0.01 -3.27 -17.93
C LEU A 28 -0.99 -4.10 -18.76
N THR A 29 -1.05 -3.91 -20.06
CA THR A 29 -1.85 -4.74 -20.99
C THR A 29 -1.14 -6.08 -21.21
N ARG A 30 -1.34 -7.01 -20.27
CA ARG A 30 -0.74 -8.35 -20.30
C ARG A 30 -1.60 -9.37 -19.54
N PRO A 31 -1.42 -10.69 -19.80
CA PRO A 31 -2.19 -11.72 -19.10
C PRO A 31 -2.09 -11.57 -17.57
N GLY A 32 -3.21 -11.69 -16.87
CA GLY A 32 -3.29 -11.58 -15.41
C GLY A 32 -3.46 -10.15 -14.88
N ILE A 33 -3.46 -9.12 -15.74
CA ILE A 33 -3.72 -7.72 -15.34
C ILE A 33 -4.82 -7.14 -16.22
N ASN A 34 -5.76 -6.43 -15.58
CA ASN A 34 -6.85 -5.72 -16.24
C ASN A 34 -6.88 -4.25 -15.79
N VAL A 35 -6.61 -3.33 -16.71
CA VAL A 35 -6.75 -1.88 -16.45
C VAL A 35 -8.23 -1.52 -16.50
N VAL A 36 -8.84 -1.31 -15.33
CA VAL A 36 -10.27 -1.07 -15.16
C VAL A 36 -10.67 0.40 -15.33
N GLY A 37 -9.70 1.32 -15.27
CA GLY A 37 -9.98 2.74 -15.48
C GLY A 37 -8.75 3.63 -15.40
N GLU A 38 -8.92 4.86 -15.87
CA GLU A 38 -7.92 5.92 -15.82
C GLU A 38 -8.53 7.19 -15.25
N ALA A 39 -7.72 7.99 -14.58
CA ALA A 39 -8.07 9.31 -14.07
C ALA A 39 -6.90 10.28 -14.28
N ASP A 40 -7.20 11.58 -14.30
CA ASP A 40 -6.23 12.64 -14.58
C ASP A 40 -6.10 13.67 -13.45
N SER A 41 -6.76 13.43 -12.32
CA SER A 41 -6.76 14.31 -11.16
C SER A 41 -7.10 13.54 -9.88
N GLY A 42 -6.79 14.10 -8.71
CA GLY A 42 -7.16 13.51 -7.44
C GLY A 42 -8.66 13.32 -7.27
N THR A 43 -9.45 14.29 -7.71
CA THR A 43 -10.92 14.23 -7.64
C THR A 43 -11.48 13.09 -8.51
N SER A 44 -11.02 12.95 -9.76
CA SER A 44 -11.44 11.85 -10.63
C SER A 44 -10.92 10.49 -10.14
N ALA A 45 -9.76 10.45 -9.47
CA ALA A 45 -9.23 9.23 -8.85
C ALA A 45 -10.12 8.71 -7.71
N ILE A 46 -10.63 9.59 -6.85
CA ILE A 46 -11.56 9.23 -5.76
C ILE A 46 -12.86 8.64 -6.34
N ALA A 47 -13.44 9.30 -7.37
CA ALA A 47 -14.63 8.81 -8.05
C ALA A 47 -14.39 7.43 -8.72
N LEU A 48 -13.23 7.26 -9.36
CA LEU A 48 -12.82 6.00 -9.97
C LEU A 48 -12.67 4.88 -8.94
N ALA A 49 -12.01 5.16 -7.82
CA ALA A 49 -11.86 4.20 -6.74
C ALA A 49 -13.20 3.74 -6.17
N HIS A 50 -14.11 4.68 -5.92
CA HIS A 50 -15.45 4.36 -5.42
C HIS A 50 -16.23 3.48 -6.40
N LYS A 51 -16.17 3.79 -7.69
CA LYS A 51 -16.94 3.09 -8.75
C LYS A 51 -16.37 1.71 -9.05
N GLU A 52 -15.04 1.64 -9.28
CA GLU A 52 -14.41 0.44 -9.82
C GLU A 52 -13.85 -0.49 -8.75
N GLN A 53 -13.59 -0.01 -7.53
CA GLN A 53 -13.00 -0.79 -6.44
C GLN A 53 -11.81 -1.63 -6.94
N PRO A 54 -10.74 -1.00 -7.52
CA PRO A 54 -9.62 -1.73 -8.09
C PRO A 54 -8.81 -2.44 -7.00
N ASP A 55 -8.10 -3.52 -7.36
CA ASP A 55 -7.18 -4.19 -6.44
C ASP A 55 -5.95 -3.31 -6.19
N VAL A 56 -5.45 -2.66 -7.26
CA VAL A 56 -4.28 -1.77 -7.20
C VAL A 56 -4.57 -0.46 -7.91
N MET A 57 -4.10 0.65 -7.36
CA MET A 57 -4.11 1.95 -8.02
C MET A 57 -2.69 2.50 -8.11
N LEU A 58 -2.23 2.81 -9.32
CA LEU A 58 -1.04 3.60 -9.56
C LEU A 58 -1.44 5.08 -9.52
N LEU A 59 -0.90 5.84 -8.55
CA LEU A 59 -1.32 7.22 -8.28
C LEU A 59 -0.12 8.17 -8.36
N ASP A 60 -0.15 9.10 -9.30
CA ASP A 60 0.83 10.18 -9.35
C ASP A 60 0.69 11.10 -8.14
N ILE A 61 1.83 11.58 -7.65
CA ILE A 61 1.88 12.54 -6.55
C ILE A 61 1.50 13.94 -7.04
N ARG A 62 2.08 14.38 -8.16
CA ARG A 62 1.94 15.76 -8.62
C ARG A 62 0.93 15.88 -9.75
N MET A 63 -0.29 16.18 -9.38
CA MET A 63 -1.37 16.44 -10.34
C MET A 63 -1.93 17.84 -10.15
N LYS A 64 -2.56 18.36 -11.21
CA LYS A 64 -3.35 19.60 -11.15
C LYS A 64 -4.56 19.37 -10.24
N ASP A 65 -5.10 20.43 -9.67
CA ASP A 65 -6.24 20.48 -8.73
C ASP A 65 -5.89 19.88 -7.34
N MET A 66 -6.02 18.57 -7.18
CA MET A 66 -5.71 17.85 -5.95
C MET A 66 -4.52 16.93 -6.17
N ASP A 67 -3.47 17.09 -5.37
CA ASP A 67 -2.30 16.19 -5.44
C ASP A 67 -2.64 14.78 -4.94
N GLY A 68 -1.83 13.79 -5.38
CA GLY A 68 -2.04 12.39 -5.02
C GLY A 68 -1.96 12.12 -3.52
N LEU A 69 -1.14 12.87 -2.77
CA LEU A 69 -1.02 12.72 -1.32
C LEU A 69 -2.24 13.28 -0.58
N GLN A 70 -2.94 14.25 -1.15
CA GLN A 70 -4.21 14.75 -0.64
C GLN A 70 -5.37 13.82 -1.00
N ALA A 71 -5.33 13.21 -2.18
CA ALA A 71 -6.33 12.26 -2.65
C ALA A 71 -6.23 10.90 -1.92
N LEU A 72 -5.02 10.47 -1.55
CA LEU A 72 -4.72 9.16 -0.97
C LEU A 72 -5.66 8.76 0.19
N PRO A 73 -5.82 9.54 1.29
CA PRO A 73 -6.70 9.15 2.38
C PRO A 73 -8.18 9.08 1.94
N GLN A 74 -8.60 9.91 1.00
CA GLN A 74 -9.97 9.91 0.49
C GLN A 74 -10.22 8.70 -0.42
N ILE A 75 -9.23 8.28 -1.22
CA ILE A 75 -9.28 7.06 -2.02
C ILE A 75 -9.35 5.84 -1.09
N LYS A 76 -8.55 5.80 -0.01
CA LYS A 76 -8.59 4.73 0.99
C LYS A 76 -9.94 4.66 1.70
N ALA A 77 -10.56 5.79 2.00
CA ALA A 77 -11.92 5.84 2.57
C ALA A 77 -12.97 5.32 1.56
N ALA A 78 -12.86 5.66 0.28
CA ALA A 78 -13.79 5.24 -0.78
C ALA A 78 -13.60 3.77 -1.20
N SER A 79 -12.38 3.24 -1.13
CA SER A 79 -12.01 1.87 -1.50
C SER A 79 -10.92 1.32 -0.57
N PRO A 80 -11.29 0.88 0.66
CA PRO A 80 -10.33 0.50 1.70
C PRO A 80 -9.39 -0.65 1.32
N ARG A 81 -9.84 -1.55 0.43
CA ARG A 81 -9.06 -2.72 -0.01
C ARG A 81 -8.11 -2.42 -1.15
N THR A 82 -8.23 -1.27 -1.81
CA THR A 82 -7.31 -0.89 -2.89
C THR A 82 -5.90 -0.65 -2.36
N SER A 83 -4.92 -1.38 -2.86
CA SER A 83 -3.50 -1.14 -2.65
C SER A 83 -3.05 0.03 -3.51
N ILE A 84 -2.52 1.10 -2.89
CA ILE A 84 -2.13 2.31 -3.62
C ILE A 84 -0.63 2.38 -3.72
N ILE A 85 -0.10 2.41 -4.96
CA ILE A 85 1.30 2.63 -5.27
C ILE A 85 1.46 4.07 -5.75
N MET A 86 2.20 4.87 -4.98
CA MET A 86 2.52 6.24 -5.38
C MET A 86 3.58 6.24 -6.46
N LEU A 87 3.37 7.01 -7.52
CA LEU A 87 4.35 7.27 -8.56
C LEU A 87 4.89 8.69 -8.45
N THR A 88 6.18 8.87 -8.64
CA THR A 88 6.82 10.19 -8.57
C THR A 88 7.98 10.34 -9.54
N THR A 89 8.20 11.55 -10.04
CA THR A 89 9.42 11.90 -10.78
C THR A 89 10.59 12.27 -9.84
N TYR A 90 10.29 12.62 -8.59
CA TYR A 90 11.30 13.10 -7.64
C TYR A 90 11.19 12.34 -6.32
N ALA A 91 12.26 11.64 -5.94
CA ALA A 91 12.36 11.01 -4.63
C ALA A 91 12.53 12.11 -3.56
N ASN A 92 11.45 12.45 -2.85
CA ASN A 92 11.48 13.40 -1.75
C ASN A 92 11.08 12.67 -0.45
N PRO A 93 11.96 12.66 0.58
CA PRO A 93 11.67 11.99 1.84
C PRO A 93 10.36 12.45 2.52
N GLY A 94 10.02 13.74 2.40
CA GLY A 94 8.76 14.28 2.94
C GLY A 94 7.51 13.75 2.21
N TYR A 95 7.60 13.46 0.92
CA TYR A 95 6.51 12.83 0.17
C TYR A 95 6.36 11.36 0.56
N LEU A 96 7.48 10.67 0.73
CA LEU A 96 7.48 9.29 1.18
C LEU A 96 6.81 9.15 2.56
N ALA A 97 7.20 9.98 3.55
CA ALA A 97 6.61 9.96 4.87
C ALA A 97 5.09 10.20 4.84
N ARG A 98 4.63 11.19 4.04
CA ARG A 98 3.20 11.47 3.86
C ARG A 98 2.46 10.34 3.16
N ALA A 99 3.07 9.72 2.14
CA ALA A 99 2.50 8.59 1.43
C ALA A 99 2.27 7.40 2.38
N ILE A 100 3.27 7.05 3.17
CA ILE A 100 3.19 5.97 4.16
C ILE A 100 2.12 6.29 5.21
N SER A 101 2.14 7.48 5.79
CA SER A 101 1.14 7.91 6.79
C SER A 101 -0.28 7.95 6.21
N GLY A 102 -0.44 8.18 4.91
CA GLY A 102 -1.71 8.17 4.20
C GLY A 102 -2.20 6.78 3.78
N GLY A 103 -1.40 5.73 3.99
CA GLY A 103 -1.76 4.35 3.67
C GLY A 103 -1.37 3.89 2.26
N ALA A 104 -0.28 4.43 1.69
CA ALA A 104 0.28 3.89 0.46
C ALA A 104 0.97 2.55 0.71
N ALA A 105 0.66 1.55 -0.11
CA ALA A 105 1.28 0.23 -0.10
C ALA A 105 2.64 0.22 -0.82
N GLY A 106 2.92 1.23 -1.64
CA GLY A 106 4.17 1.33 -2.40
C GLY A 106 4.51 2.75 -2.80
N TYR A 107 5.80 2.98 -3.10
CA TYR A 107 6.32 4.25 -3.57
C TYR A 107 7.41 3.98 -4.62
N LEU A 108 7.17 4.38 -5.86
CA LEU A 108 8.06 4.12 -6.99
C LEU A 108 8.39 5.40 -7.76
N SER A 109 9.58 5.45 -8.34
CA SER A 109 9.93 6.47 -9.32
C SER A 109 9.23 6.16 -10.66
N LYS A 110 8.80 7.18 -11.39
CA LYS A 110 8.36 7.05 -12.79
C LYS A 110 9.48 6.61 -13.73
N GLU A 111 10.74 6.71 -13.28
CA GLU A 111 11.93 6.22 -13.99
C GLU A 111 12.27 4.76 -13.66
N THR A 112 11.49 4.12 -12.78
CA THR A 112 11.63 2.71 -12.43
C THR A 112 11.48 1.84 -13.68
N ASP A 113 12.30 0.80 -13.77
CA ASP A 113 12.23 -0.20 -14.85
C ASP A 113 10.79 -0.72 -15.03
N PRO A 114 10.26 -0.76 -16.27
CA PRO A 114 8.89 -1.18 -16.54
C PRO A 114 8.52 -2.54 -15.93
N ASP A 115 9.42 -3.51 -15.95
CA ASP A 115 9.13 -4.82 -15.36
C ASP A 115 9.09 -4.79 -13.84
N GLN A 116 9.78 -3.84 -13.20
CA GLN A 116 9.66 -3.61 -11.76
C GLN A 116 8.28 -3.02 -11.41
N ILE A 117 7.73 -2.11 -12.22
CA ILE A 117 6.38 -1.57 -12.01
C ILE A 117 5.35 -2.71 -12.06
N VAL A 118 5.48 -3.62 -13.02
CA VAL A 118 4.58 -4.78 -13.14
C VAL A 118 4.71 -5.71 -11.93
N ARG A 119 5.94 -6.03 -11.51
CA ARG A 119 6.16 -6.85 -10.30
C ARG A 119 5.55 -6.19 -9.07
N ALA A 120 5.69 -4.88 -8.94
CA ALA A 120 5.12 -4.11 -7.87
C ALA A 120 3.58 -4.18 -7.85
N VAL A 121 2.93 -4.04 -9.00
CA VAL A 121 1.47 -4.18 -9.11
C VAL A 121 1.02 -5.57 -8.67
N LEU A 122 1.69 -6.63 -9.13
CA LEU A 122 1.33 -8.00 -8.75
C LEU A 122 1.57 -8.28 -7.26
N ALA A 123 2.67 -7.79 -6.69
CA ALA A 123 2.98 -7.91 -5.28
C ALA A 123 1.97 -7.14 -4.41
N ALA A 124 1.63 -5.90 -4.78
CA ALA A 124 0.62 -5.10 -4.08
C ALA A 124 -0.78 -5.76 -4.11
N ALA A 125 -1.16 -6.37 -5.23
CA ALA A 125 -2.40 -7.15 -5.33
C ALA A 125 -2.38 -8.40 -4.45
N ALA A 126 -1.20 -8.98 -4.23
CA ALA A 126 -1.00 -10.10 -3.31
C ALA A 126 -1.03 -9.66 -1.83
N GLY A 127 -1.04 -8.36 -1.55
CA GLY A 127 -0.97 -7.79 -0.20
C GLY A 127 0.46 -7.68 0.35
N ASP A 128 1.46 -7.71 -0.55
CA ASP A 128 2.85 -7.44 -0.19
C ASP A 128 3.11 -5.93 -0.24
N ASP A 129 3.84 -5.40 0.73
CA ASP A 129 4.29 -4.02 0.69
C ASP A 129 5.57 -3.88 -0.13
N LEU A 130 5.64 -2.76 -0.85
CA LEU A 130 6.77 -2.40 -1.70
C LEU A 130 7.69 -1.36 -1.05
N ILE A 131 7.43 -1.05 0.22
CA ILE A 131 8.22 -0.11 1.00
C ILE A 131 9.19 -0.94 1.83
N ASP A 132 10.48 -0.85 1.50
CA ASP A 132 11.50 -1.57 2.24
C ASP A 132 11.73 -0.96 3.65
N ARG A 133 12.42 -1.72 4.53
CA ARG A 133 12.70 -1.30 5.91
C ARG A 133 13.49 0.01 5.98
N ALA A 134 14.40 0.25 5.07
CA ALA A 134 15.21 1.48 5.05
C ALA A 134 14.35 2.70 4.71
N LEU A 135 13.46 2.57 3.74
CA LEU A 135 12.49 3.60 3.37
C LEU A 135 11.48 3.85 4.51
N LEU A 136 11.02 2.79 5.18
CA LEU A 136 10.13 2.90 6.33
C LEU A 136 10.81 3.65 7.49
N THR A 137 12.06 3.31 7.80
CA THR A 137 12.84 3.98 8.86
C THR A 137 13.10 5.44 8.52
N ALA A 138 13.46 5.75 7.27
CA ALA A 138 13.66 7.13 6.81
C ALA A 138 12.37 7.96 6.89
N ALA A 139 11.22 7.38 6.56
CA ALA A 139 9.92 8.02 6.66
C ALA A 139 9.52 8.29 8.13
N LEU A 140 9.81 7.36 9.04
CA LEU A 140 9.60 7.53 10.48
C LEU A 140 10.45 8.67 11.04
N ALA A 141 11.73 8.73 10.70
CA ALA A 141 12.62 9.82 11.13
C ALA A 141 12.11 11.19 10.64
N ALA A 142 11.67 11.28 9.38
CA ALA A 142 11.12 12.51 8.82
C ALA A 142 9.76 12.89 9.43
N ALA A 143 8.94 11.93 9.86
CA ALA A 143 7.64 12.18 10.50
C ALA A 143 7.81 12.72 11.92
N VAL A 144 8.88 12.37 12.64
CA VAL A 144 9.19 12.89 13.98
C VAL A 144 9.56 14.37 13.92
N ASP A 145 10.28 14.82 12.90
CA ASP A 145 10.67 16.24 12.73
C ASP A 145 9.49 17.17 12.34
N HIS A 146 8.35 16.62 11.89
CA HIS A 146 7.20 17.40 11.40
C HIS A 146 5.96 17.27 12.30
N SER A 147 6.08 16.61 13.45
CA SER A 147 4.95 16.43 14.37
C SER A 147 4.75 17.66 15.25
N THR A 148 3.94 18.61 14.80
CA THR A 148 3.12 19.40 15.71
C THR A 148 2.09 18.45 16.34
N PRO A 149 1.96 18.40 17.67
CA PRO A 149 1.11 17.41 18.32
C PRO A 149 -0.37 17.83 18.21
N THR A 150 -1.14 17.15 17.38
CA THR A 150 -2.59 17.27 17.41
C THR A 150 -3.23 15.92 17.13
N ALA A 151 -3.17 15.04 18.10
CA ALA A 151 -4.20 14.04 18.42
C ALA A 151 -3.76 13.37 19.71
N GLU A 152 -4.55 13.57 20.78
CA GLU A 152 -4.46 12.82 22.01
C GLU A 152 -4.56 11.31 21.71
N PRO A 153 -3.87 10.44 22.49
CA PRO A 153 -3.99 9.00 22.32
C PRO A 153 -5.42 8.61 22.69
N THR A 154 -6.23 8.34 21.67
CA THR A 154 -7.46 7.58 21.89
C THR A 154 -7.02 6.21 22.38
N GLU A 155 -7.39 5.85 23.61
CA GLU A 155 -7.21 4.51 24.16
C GLU A 155 -7.78 3.53 23.14
N LEU A 156 -6.89 2.71 22.56
CA LEU A 156 -7.25 1.66 21.64
C LEU A 156 -8.00 0.58 22.44
N GLU A 157 -9.33 0.68 22.51
CA GLU A 157 -10.20 -0.47 22.81
C GLU A 157 -10.16 -1.43 21.61
N SER A 158 -8.97 -1.97 21.30
CA SER A 158 -8.80 -2.98 20.27
C SER A 158 -8.72 -4.35 20.92
N GLU A 159 -9.40 -5.33 20.31
CA GLU A 159 -9.21 -6.72 20.72
C GLU A 159 -7.70 -7.05 20.70
N PRO A 160 -7.17 -7.70 21.76
CA PRO A 160 -5.75 -8.00 21.82
C PRO A 160 -5.34 -8.92 20.67
N LEU A 161 -4.19 -8.65 20.08
CA LEU A 161 -3.61 -9.52 19.06
C LEU A 161 -3.29 -10.87 19.70
N SER A 162 -3.64 -11.97 19.02
CA SER A 162 -3.21 -13.32 19.39
C SER A 162 -1.68 -13.44 19.27
N GLU A 163 -1.08 -14.45 19.90
CA GLU A 163 0.35 -14.73 19.77
C GLU A 163 0.74 -14.88 18.29
N ARG A 164 -0.07 -15.58 17.50
CA ARG A 164 0.20 -15.81 16.10
C ARG A 164 0.10 -14.54 15.25
N GLU A 165 -0.84 -13.65 15.56
CA GLU A 165 -0.93 -12.34 14.93
C GLU A 165 0.25 -11.45 15.30
N ARG A 166 0.77 -11.53 16.52
CA ARG A 166 2.01 -10.84 16.93
C ARG A 166 3.23 -11.36 16.18
N ASP A 167 3.37 -12.69 16.01
CA ASP A 167 4.45 -13.26 15.20
C ASP A 167 4.43 -12.75 13.77
N VAL A 168 3.22 -12.74 13.15
CA VAL A 168 3.03 -12.21 11.79
C VAL A 168 3.35 -10.71 11.75
N LEU A 169 2.86 -9.94 12.72
CA LEU A 169 3.08 -8.48 12.79
C LEU A 169 4.57 -8.14 12.96
N ARG A 170 5.32 -8.91 13.77
CA ARG A 170 6.78 -8.74 13.91
C ARG A 170 7.48 -8.91 12.57
N LEU A 171 7.19 -9.97 11.83
CA LEU A 171 7.78 -10.21 10.51
C LEU A 171 7.33 -9.16 9.46
N ILE A 172 6.12 -8.59 9.61
CA ILE A 172 5.68 -7.44 8.81
C ILE A 172 6.55 -6.22 9.12
N VAL A 173 6.83 -5.93 10.39
CA VAL A 173 7.69 -4.82 10.82
C VAL A 173 9.12 -5.01 10.32
N GLU A 174 9.61 -6.24 10.23
CA GLU A 174 10.90 -6.60 9.65
C GLU A 174 10.93 -6.50 8.11
N GLY A 175 9.76 -6.24 7.46
CA GLY A 175 9.65 -6.03 6.02
C GLY A 175 9.55 -7.30 5.19
N PHE A 176 9.28 -8.47 5.79
CA PHE A 176 9.16 -9.71 5.03
C PHE A 176 7.85 -9.80 4.24
N ALA A 177 7.93 -10.23 2.98
CA ALA A 177 6.78 -10.54 2.14
C ALA A 177 5.97 -11.73 2.71
N ASN A 178 4.68 -11.79 2.39
CA ASN A 178 3.78 -12.83 2.90
C ASN A 178 4.27 -14.26 2.60
N GLN A 179 4.95 -14.46 1.46
CA GLN A 179 5.55 -15.75 1.13
C GLN A 179 6.64 -16.16 2.12
N VAL A 180 7.54 -15.23 2.46
CA VAL A 180 8.63 -15.46 3.44
C VAL A 180 8.05 -15.67 4.83
N ILE A 181 7.03 -14.90 5.22
CA ILE A 181 6.31 -15.09 6.50
C ILE A 181 5.70 -16.50 6.57
N ALA A 182 5.07 -16.97 5.49
CA ALA A 182 4.50 -18.32 5.40
C ALA A 182 5.58 -19.39 5.64
N GLU A 183 6.72 -19.28 4.98
CA GLU A 183 7.86 -20.18 5.14
C GLU A 183 8.46 -20.12 6.54
N THR A 184 8.72 -18.91 7.06
CA THR A 184 9.30 -18.70 8.40
C THR A 184 8.41 -19.26 9.51
N LEU A 185 7.11 -19.06 9.41
CA LEU A 185 6.15 -19.50 10.41
C LEU A 185 5.59 -20.91 10.15
N ASN A 186 6.01 -21.56 9.08
CA ASN A 186 5.55 -22.88 8.63
C ASN A 186 4.02 -22.99 8.53
N ILE A 187 3.40 -22.01 7.86
CA ILE A 187 1.96 -21.95 7.59
C ILE A 187 1.71 -21.65 6.10
N SER A 188 0.48 -21.86 5.64
CA SER A 188 0.15 -21.57 4.25
C SER A 188 0.07 -20.08 3.95
N LEU A 189 0.38 -19.66 2.71
CA LEU A 189 0.22 -18.29 2.25
C LEU A 189 -1.21 -17.73 2.46
N PRO A 190 -2.29 -18.48 2.17
CA PRO A 190 -3.65 -18.05 2.52
C PRO A 190 -3.84 -17.79 4.01
N THR A 191 -3.21 -18.59 4.89
CA THR A 191 -3.27 -18.40 6.34
C THR A 191 -2.59 -17.09 6.76
N VAL A 192 -1.43 -16.77 6.19
CA VAL A 192 -0.77 -15.47 6.42
C VAL A 192 -1.68 -14.31 6.01
N LYS A 193 -2.29 -14.38 4.82
CA LYS A 193 -3.22 -13.34 4.35
C LYS A 193 -4.40 -13.14 5.31
N THR A 194 -4.94 -14.23 5.87
CA THR A 194 -6.01 -14.15 6.88
C THR A 194 -5.53 -13.47 8.15
N HIS A 195 -4.34 -13.82 8.66
CA HIS A 195 -3.76 -13.16 9.83
C HIS A 195 -3.52 -11.67 9.58
N VAL A 196 -2.99 -11.30 8.41
CA VAL A 196 -2.80 -9.89 8.05
C VAL A 196 -4.14 -9.15 8.07
N GLN A 197 -5.20 -9.69 7.48
CA GLN A 197 -6.51 -9.07 7.52
C GLN A 197 -7.04 -8.87 8.94
N HIS A 198 -6.90 -9.87 9.81
CA HIS A 198 -7.33 -9.75 11.22
C HIS A 198 -6.50 -8.70 11.97
N ILE A 199 -5.18 -8.64 11.73
CA ILE A 199 -4.31 -7.60 12.29
C ILE A 199 -4.79 -6.21 11.88
N LEU A 200 -5.04 -5.98 10.59
CA LEU A 200 -5.52 -4.70 10.08
C LEU A 200 -6.86 -4.30 10.72
N GLN A 201 -7.79 -5.25 10.88
CA GLN A 201 -9.08 -5.02 11.53
C GLN A 201 -8.91 -4.67 13.00
N LYS A 202 -8.12 -5.44 13.76
CA LYS A 202 -7.92 -5.23 15.20
C LYS A 202 -7.16 -3.95 15.52
N LEU A 203 -6.22 -3.55 14.65
CA LEU A 203 -5.47 -2.31 14.79
C LEU A 203 -6.18 -1.10 14.17
N HIS A 204 -7.36 -1.30 13.55
CA HIS A 204 -8.13 -0.26 12.86
C HIS A 204 -7.30 0.53 11.83
N VAL A 205 -6.45 -0.18 11.08
CA VAL A 205 -5.61 0.38 10.02
C VAL A 205 -5.99 -0.18 8.65
N SER A 206 -5.69 0.56 7.58
CA SER A 206 -6.14 0.22 6.23
C SER A 206 -5.17 -0.66 5.45
N ASP A 207 -3.92 -0.77 5.87
CA ASP A 207 -2.89 -1.55 5.19
C ASP A 207 -1.76 -1.98 6.16
N ARG A 208 -0.91 -2.90 5.67
CA ARG A 208 0.17 -3.49 6.49
C ARG A 208 1.27 -2.49 6.84
N THR A 209 1.50 -1.45 6.03
CA THR A 209 2.48 -0.41 6.34
C THR A 209 2.02 0.38 7.55
N GLN A 210 0.73 0.74 7.62
CA GLN A 210 0.16 1.38 8.78
C GLN A 210 0.20 0.47 10.02
N ALA A 211 -0.05 -0.83 9.85
CA ALA A 211 0.09 -1.79 10.93
C ALA A 211 1.52 -1.83 11.47
N ALA A 212 2.53 -1.87 10.58
CA ALA A 212 3.94 -1.83 10.95
C ALA A 212 4.30 -0.54 11.69
N LEU A 213 3.87 0.63 11.18
CA LEU A 213 4.09 1.93 11.81
C LEU A 213 3.48 2.02 13.20
N LEU A 214 2.23 1.56 13.34
CA LEU A 214 1.52 1.55 14.62
C LEU A 214 2.22 0.63 15.61
N ALA A 215 2.65 -0.56 15.17
CA ALA A 215 3.38 -1.53 15.99
C ALA A 215 4.68 -0.95 16.53
N LEU A 216 5.46 -0.25 15.70
CA LEU A 216 6.70 0.42 16.09
C LEU A 216 6.44 1.57 17.07
N ARG A 217 5.44 2.42 16.81
CA ARG A 217 5.10 3.56 17.68
C ARG A 217 4.64 3.16 19.08
N HIS A 218 3.87 2.08 19.18
CA HIS A 218 3.25 1.63 20.43
C HIS A 218 3.98 0.46 21.08
N GLY A 219 5.12 0.00 20.52
CA GLY A 219 5.89 -1.12 21.07
C GLY A 219 5.07 -2.42 21.13
N LEU A 220 4.22 -2.68 20.12
CA LEU A 220 3.36 -3.87 20.09
C LEU A 220 4.15 -5.14 19.78
N VAL A 221 5.36 -5.01 19.24
CA VAL A 221 6.30 -6.10 18.93
C VAL A 221 7.72 -5.64 19.27
N ASP A 222 8.50 -6.54 19.86
CA ASP A 222 9.92 -6.33 20.09
C ASP A 222 10.67 -6.49 18.76
N THR A 223 11.47 -5.51 18.40
CA THR A 223 12.41 -5.59 17.27
C THR A 223 13.81 -5.74 17.85
N ASP A 224 14.41 -6.91 17.63
CA ASP A 224 15.84 -7.15 17.96
C ASP A 224 16.76 -6.28 17.08
#